data_1eaa91a962625f3e7a37a329c36683b5
#
_entry.id   1eaa91a962625f3e7a37a329c36683b5
#
_cell.length_a   1.000
_cell.length_b   1.000
_cell.length_c   1.000
_cell.angle_alpha   90.00
_cell.angle_beta   90.00
_cell.angle_gamma   90.00
#
_symmetry.space_group_name_H-M   'P 1'
#
loop_
_entity.id
_entity.type
_entity.pdbx_description
1 polymer ?
#
loop_
_entity_poly.entity_id
_entity_poly.type
_entity_poly.pdbx_seq_one_letter_code
_entity_poly.pdbx_strand_id
1 'polypeptide(L)'
;NQKTREFEFRPGPVVAQIVLTDEINRATPKTQAALLEAMQELQITVDGITHPLPQPFLVMATQNPIEYEGTFPLPEAQLDRFLIRIRLGYPRPEAEIAILESQRYVHPVTQIEQVLPAADLLSAQETLKDVYVDTLVKEYIVDLIERTRQHSDIYLGASPRGSLALYRTGQAWAAMHGRDYVLPDDVKQLAVPTLAHRLIVSPAARLRDVTGETVM
;
A
#
# COMPACT_ATOMS: atom_id res chain seq x y z
N ASN A 1 -12.53 -9.56 32.45
CA ASN A 1 -13.16 -10.82 32.89
C ASN A 1 -13.94 -10.57 34.17
N GLN A 2 -15.28 -10.70 34.13
CA GLN A 2 -16.16 -10.42 35.30
C GLN A 2 -15.97 -11.41 36.46
N LYS A 3 -15.42 -12.61 36.18
CA LYS A 3 -15.18 -13.63 37.22
C LYS A 3 -13.84 -13.42 37.95
N THR A 4 -12.81 -12.98 37.27
CA THR A 4 -11.47 -12.77 37.86
C THR A 4 -11.23 -11.32 38.27
N ARG A 5 -12.07 -10.36 37.86
CA ARG A 5 -11.90 -8.90 37.96
C ARG A 5 -10.59 -8.40 37.34
N GLU A 6 -9.99 -9.17 36.43
CA GLU A 6 -8.79 -8.82 35.70
C GLU A 6 -9.13 -8.43 34.27
N PHE A 7 -8.38 -7.48 33.71
CA PHE A 7 -8.44 -7.14 32.30
C PHE A 7 -7.72 -8.24 31.51
N GLU A 8 -8.38 -8.78 30.52
CA GLU A 8 -7.83 -9.79 29.62
C GLU A 8 -7.73 -9.20 28.23
N PHE A 9 -6.54 -9.22 27.64
CA PHE A 9 -6.37 -8.79 26.26
C PHE A 9 -7.09 -9.77 25.32
N ARG A 10 -7.96 -9.23 24.47
CA ARG A 10 -8.61 -9.98 23.39
C ARG A 10 -8.12 -9.43 22.06
N PRO A 11 -7.45 -10.26 21.23
CA PRO A 11 -7.00 -9.85 19.92
C PRO A 11 -8.14 -9.28 19.08
N GLY A 12 -7.95 -8.06 18.56
CA GLY A 12 -8.87 -7.47 17.59
C GLY A 12 -8.55 -7.92 16.15
N PRO A 13 -9.36 -7.50 15.17
CA PRO A 13 -9.19 -7.89 13.75
C PRO A 13 -7.84 -7.54 13.14
N VAL A 14 -7.11 -6.58 13.73
CA VAL A 14 -5.77 -6.18 13.26
C VAL A 14 -4.70 -7.25 13.53
N VAL A 15 -4.96 -8.17 14.48
CA VAL A 15 -4.05 -9.28 14.79
C VAL A 15 -4.28 -10.41 13.78
N ALA A 16 -3.89 -10.15 12.54
CA ALA A 16 -3.98 -11.07 11.40
C ALA A 16 -2.81 -10.83 10.46
N GLN A 17 -2.49 -11.79 9.59
CA GLN A 17 -1.43 -11.64 8.59
C GLN A 17 -1.84 -10.70 7.45
N ILE A 18 -3.09 -10.76 7.02
CA ILE A 18 -3.64 -9.90 5.98
C ILE A 18 -4.86 -9.19 6.57
N VAL A 19 -4.81 -7.86 6.55
CA VAL A 19 -5.88 -6.98 7.05
C VAL A 19 -6.45 -6.19 5.89
N LEU A 20 -7.72 -6.40 5.57
CA LEU A 20 -8.45 -5.57 4.63
C LEU A 20 -9.25 -4.53 5.42
N THR A 21 -8.91 -3.26 5.24
CA THR A 21 -9.62 -2.12 5.82
C THR A 21 -10.45 -1.46 4.73
N ASP A 22 -11.72 -1.75 4.72
CA ASP A 22 -12.64 -1.15 3.76
C ASP A 22 -12.99 0.28 4.19
N GLU A 23 -13.01 1.22 3.23
CA GLU A 23 -13.35 2.63 3.44
C GLU A 23 -12.61 3.28 4.63
N ILE A 24 -11.27 3.18 4.64
CA ILE A 24 -10.44 3.74 5.72
C ILE A 24 -10.71 5.23 6.00
N ASN A 25 -11.17 5.98 4.99
CA ASN A 25 -11.55 7.38 5.13
C ASN A 25 -12.82 7.61 5.98
N ARG A 26 -13.59 6.58 6.30
CA ARG A 26 -14.70 6.64 7.27
C ARG A 26 -14.26 6.38 8.71
N ALA A 27 -13.09 5.80 8.90
CA ALA A 27 -12.53 5.59 10.24
C ALA A 27 -12.11 6.93 10.86
N THR A 28 -12.26 7.04 12.18
CA THR A 28 -11.80 8.23 12.90
C THR A 28 -10.28 8.41 12.78
N PRO A 29 -9.75 9.64 12.88
CA PRO A 29 -8.31 9.87 12.81
C PRO A 29 -7.49 9.05 13.82
N LYS A 30 -8.07 8.77 15.00
CA LYS A 30 -7.43 7.91 16.01
C LYS A 30 -7.29 6.48 15.52
N THR A 31 -8.33 5.94 14.90
CA THR A 31 -8.32 4.57 14.33
C THR A 31 -7.34 4.48 13.15
N GLN A 32 -7.34 5.48 12.27
CA GLN A 32 -6.38 5.57 11.16
C GLN A 32 -4.94 5.59 11.67
N ALA A 33 -4.63 6.42 12.69
CA ALA A 33 -3.30 6.51 13.27
C ALA A 33 -2.85 5.18 13.89
N ALA A 34 -3.73 4.48 14.60
CA ALA A 34 -3.43 3.18 15.20
C ALA A 34 -3.12 2.11 14.15
N LEU A 35 -3.87 2.07 13.03
CA LEU A 35 -3.60 1.14 11.93
C LEU A 35 -2.26 1.46 11.25
N LEU A 36 -1.97 2.73 11.01
CA LEU A 36 -0.72 3.18 10.38
C LEU A 36 0.50 2.92 11.28
N GLU A 37 0.34 2.99 12.61
CA GLU A 37 1.37 2.58 13.56
C GLU A 37 1.61 1.07 13.48
N ALA A 38 0.55 0.26 13.50
CA ALA A 38 0.62 -1.18 13.34
C ALA A 38 1.34 -1.60 12.04
N MET A 39 1.09 -0.88 10.92
CA MET A 39 1.77 -1.12 9.63
C MET A 39 3.27 -0.83 9.69
N GLN A 40 3.67 0.18 10.44
CA GLN A 40 5.05 0.64 10.49
C GLN A 40 5.88 -0.15 11.50
N GLU A 41 5.32 -0.37 12.69
CA GLU A 41 6.02 -0.98 13.82
C GLU A 41 5.84 -2.50 13.88
N LEU A 42 4.93 -3.07 13.08
CA LEU A 42 4.56 -4.51 13.07
C LEU A 42 4.16 -5.02 14.46
N GLN A 43 3.58 -4.14 15.26
CA GLN A 43 3.12 -4.41 16.62
C GLN A 43 1.97 -3.47 17.00
N ILE A 44 1.26 -3.82 18.05
CA ILE A 44 0.25 -2.97 18.70
C ILE A 44 0.55 -2.87 20.18
N THR A 45 0.27 -1.72 20.77
CA THR A 45 0.42 -1.52 22.22
C THR A 45 -0.95 -1.28 22.85
N VAL A 46 -1.32 -2.14 23.79
CA VAL A 46 -2.59 -2.05 24.54
C VAL A 46 -2.27 -2.05 26.03
N ASP A 47 -2.75 -1.05 26.75
CA ASP A 47 -2.53 -0.90 28.21
C ASP A 47 -1.04 -0.98 28.62
N GLY A 48 -0.16 -0.46 27.78
CA GLY A 48 1.30 -0.46 28.02
C GLY A 48 1.99 -1.79 27.68
N ILE A 49 1.24 -2.80 27.21
CA ILE A 49 1.81 -4.10 26.77
C ILE A 49 1.87 -4.13 25.24
N THR A 50 3.05 -4.43 24.72
CA THR A 50 3.29 -4.55 23.28
C THR A 50 3.05 -5.97 22.80
N HIS A 51 2.24 -6.10 21.77
CA HIS A 51 1.90 -7.36 21.12
C HIS A 51 2.43 -7.34 19.68
N PRO A 52 3.38 -8.21 19.30
CA PRO A 52 3.85 -8.30 17.92
C PRO A 52 2.73 -8.83 17.01
N LEU A 53 2.70 -8.34 15.77
CA LEU A 53 1.76 -8.83 14.76
C LEU A 53 2.34 -10.04 14.02
N PRO A 54 1.47 -10.98 13.62
CA PRO A 54 1.90 -12.17 12.89
C PRO A 54 2.50 -11.79 11.53
N GLN A 55 3.55 -12.50 11.10
CA GLN A 55 4.20 -12.29 9.81
C GLN A 55 3.82 -13.38 8.79
N PRO A 56 3.77 -13.07 7.49
CA PRO A 56 3.91 -11.74 6.90
C PRO A 56 2.71 -10.85 7.25
N PHE A 57 2.94 -9.55 7.48
CA PHE A 57 1.86 -8.60 7.78
C PHE A 57 1.62 -7.66 6.59
N LEU A 58 0.41 -7.67 6.05
CA LEU A 58 -0.01 -6.84 4.93
C LEU A 58 -1.33 -6.14 5.25
N VAL A 59 -1.38 -4.83 5.05
CA VAL A 59 -2.62 -4.05 5.11
C VAL A 59 -3.01 -3.60 3.71
N MET A 60 -4.21 -3.90 3.31
CA MET A 60 -4.89 -3.36 2.14
C MET A 60 -5.98 -2.43 2.63
N ALA A 61 -5.97 -1.17 2.19
CA ALA A 61 -6.99 -0.20 2.54
C ALA A 61 -7.69 0.30 1.28
N THR A 62 -9.02 0.37 1.31
CA THR A 62 -9.79 1.00 0.24
C THR A 62 -10.21 2.41 0.63
N GLN A 63 -10.39 3.27 -0.36
CA GLN A 63 -11.00 4.58 -0.22
C GLN A 63 -12.09 4.72 -1.29
N ASN A 64 -13.27 5.15 -0.88
CA ASN A 64 -14.31 5.53 -1.82
C ASN A 64 -14.18 7.02 -2.16
N PRO A 65 -13.82 7.40 -3.39
CA PRO A 65 -13.59 8.78 -3.77
C PRO A 65 -14.87 9.61 -3.91
N ILE A 66 -16.05 8.97 -3.95
CA ILE A 66 -17.32 9.62 -4.26
C ILE A 66 -17.99 10.22 -3.00
N GLU A 67 -17.61 9.74 -1.81
CA GLU A 67 -18.24 10.15 -0.56
C GLU A 67 -17.46 11.27 0.12
N TYR A 68 -18.12 12.43 0.26
CA TYR A 68 -17.56 13.60 0.93
C TYR A 68 -18.12 13.82 2.34
N GLU A 69 -19.37 13.42 2.62
CA GLU A 69 -19.98 13.57 3.93
C GLU A 69 -19.58 12.46 4.91
N GLY A 70 -19.17 12.85 6.12
CA GLY A 70 -18.81 11.92 7.18
C GLY A 70 -17.47 11.21 6.99
N THR A 71 -16.61 11.71 6.09
CA THR A 71 -15.28 11.14 5.85
C THR A 71 -14.17 11.97 6.49
N PHE A 72 -13.11 11.28 6.88
CA PHE A 72 -11.85 11.86 7.36
C PHE A 72 -10.76 11.49 6.36
N PRO A 73 -10.44 12.36 5.38
CA PRO A 73 -9.39 12.06 4.41
C PRO A 73 -8.06 11.84 5.14
N LEU A 74 -7.30 10.84 4.69
CA LEU A 74 -5.97 10.64 5.24
C LEU A 74 -5.07 11.81 4.84
N PRO A 75 -4.38 12.44 5.79
CA PRO A 75 -3.34 13.41 5.48
C PRO A 75 -2.25 12.81 4.58
N GLU A 76 -1.64 13.62 3.73
CA GLU A 76 -0.62 13.18 2.77
C GLU A 76 0.58 12.47 3.46
N ALA A 77 0.98 12.94 4.64
CA ALA A 77 2.02 12.29 5.44
C ALA A 77 1.66 10.87 5.90
N GLN A 78 0.37 10.55 5.96
CA GLN A 78 -0.12 9.22 6.28
C GLN A 78 -0.20 8.35 5.03
N LEU A 79 -0.56 8.92 3.88
CA LEU A 79 -0.54 8.24 2.59
C LEU A 79 0.88 7.79 2.19
N ASP A 80 1.92 8.53 2.56
CA ASP A 80 3.33 8.17 2.35
C ASP A 80 3.75 6.84 3.01
N ARG A 81 2.95 6.30 3.94
CA ARG A 81 3.20 5.00 4.59
C ARG A 81 2.74 3.80 3.75
N PHE A 82 1.82 4.00 2.81
CA PHE A 82 1.39 2.94 1.89
C PHE A 82 2.44 2.74 0.80
N LEU A 83 2.82 1.49 0.55
CA LEU A 83 3.86 1.16 -0.42
C LEU A 83 3.44 1.55 -1.85
N ILE A 84 2.24 1.15 -2.24
CA ILE A 84 1.67 1.44 -3.56
C ILE A 84 0.21 1.88 -3.43
N ARG A 85 -0.24 2.66 -4.41
CA ARG A 85 -1.65 3.01 -4.60
C ARG A 85 -2.07 2.61 -6.01
N ILE A 86 -3.16 1.87 -6.11
CA ILE A 86 -3.74 1.44 -7.38
C ILE A 86 -5.18 1.92 -7.52
N ARG A 87 -5.63 2.05 -8.76
CA ARG A 87 -7.03 2.29 -9.12
C ARG A 87 -7.56 1.10 -9.87
N LEU A 88 -8.67 0.53 -9.41
CA LEU A 88 -9.25 -0.65 -10.05
C LEU A 88 -10.02 -0.29 -11.34
N GLY A 89 -10.65 0.88 -11.37
CA GLY A 89 -11.53 1.26 -12.48
C GLY A 89 -12.80 0.39 -12.56
N TYR A 90 -13.47 0.46 -13.70
CA TYR A 90 -14.61 -0.40 -14.01
C TYR A 90 -14.18 -1.63 -14.80
N PRO A 91 -14.83 -2.79 -14.62
CA PRO A 91 -14.59 -3.97 -15.46
C PRO A 91 -14.99 -3.69 -16.91
N ARG A 92 -14.39 -4.42 -17.83
CA ARG A 92 -14.87 -4.44 -19.22
C ARG A 92 -16.20 -5.21 -19.30
N PRO A 93 -17.08 -4.96 -20.31
CA PRO A 93 -18.38 -5.62 -20.41
C PRO A 93 -18.32 -7.15 -20.32
N GLU A 94 -17.31 -7.77 -20.95
CA GLU A 94 -17.13 -9.22 -20.92
C GLU A 94 -16.79 -9.74 -19.51
N ALA A 95 -15.99 -8.98 -18.77
CA ALA A 95 -15.65 -9.30 -17.38
C ALA A 95 -16.86 -9.09 -16.45
N GLU A 96 -17.70 -8.11 -16.74
CA GLU A 96 -18.94 -7.87 -15.99
C GLU A 96 -19.94 -9.00 -16.18
N ILE A 97 -20.10 -9.52 -17.39
CA ILE A 97 -20.90 -10.71 -17.67
C ILE A 97 -20.35 -11.92 -16.90
N ALA A 98 -19.02 -12.13 -16.91
CA ALA A 98 -18.39 -13.22 -16.17
C ALA A 98 -18.62 -13.11 -14.64
N ILE A 99 -18.65 -11.88 -14.09
CA ILE A 99 -19.00 -11.64 -12.68
C ILE A 99 -20.44 -12.09 -12.39
N LEU A 100 -21.40 -11.72 -13.26
CA LEU A 100 -22.80 -12.13 -13.11
C LEU A 100 -22.94 -13.65 -13.14
N GLU A 101 -22.28 -14.31 -14.07
CA GLU A 101 -22.31 -15.77 -14.21
C GLU A 101 -21.66 -16.47 -13.01
N SER A 102 -20.52 -16.01 -12.53
CA SER A 102 -19.78 -16.61 -11.41
C SER A 102 -20.52 -16.55 -10.09
N GLN A 103 -21.38 -15.53 -9.91
CA GLN A 103 -22.14 -15.34 -8.67
C GLN A 103 -23.54 -15.98 -8.71
N ARG A 104 -23.87 -16.68 -9.80
CA ARG A 104 -25.24 -17.21 -10.02
C ARG A 104 -25.69 -18.19 -8.92
N TYR A 105 -24.81 -19.03 -8.41
CA TYR A 105 -25.15 -20.08 -7.45
C TYR A 105 -24.40 -19.97 -6.13
N VAL A 106 -23.09 -19.66 -6.18
CA VAL A 106 -22.21 -19.63 -5.01
C VAL A 106 -21.23 -18.46 -5.17
N HIS A 107 -21.03 -17.72 -4.11
CA HIS A 107 -20.06 -16.63 -4.15
C HIS A 107 -18.64 -17.19 -4.29
N PRO A 108 -17.83 -16.76 -5.30
CA PRO A 108 -16.52 -17.33 -5.58
C PRO A 108 -15.56 -17.36 -4.38
N VAL A 109 -15.67 -16.40 -3.45
CA VAL A 109 -14.84 -16.31 -2.26
C VAL A 109 -14.90 -17.56 -1.37
N THR A 110 -16.02 -18.30 -1.40
CA THR A 110 -16.21 -19.52 -0.60
C THR A 110 -15.52 -20.75 -1.21
N GLN A 111 -15.01 -20.62 -2.44
CA GLN A 111 -14.32 -21.67 -3.18
C GLN A 111 -12.80 -21.45 -3.23
N ILE A 112 -12.30 -20.38 -2.60
CA ILE A 112 -10.87 -20.09 -2.57
C ILE A 112 -10.20 -21.07 -1.59
N GLU A 113 -9.17 -21.75 -2.09
CA GLU A 113 -8.30 -22.63 -1.31
C GLU A 113 -6.93 -21.99 -1.09
N GLN A 114 -6.20 -22.46 -0.09
CA GLN A 114 -4.83 -22.02 0.15
C GLN A 114 -3.91 -22.48 -1.00
N VAL A 115 -3.23 -21.51 -1.63
CA VAL A 115 -2.28 -21.76 -2.74
C VAL A 115 -0.83 -21.69 -2.30
N LEU A 116 -0.52 -21.01 -1.20
CA LEU A 116 0.84 -20.83 -0.68
C LEU A 116 0.84 -20.77 0.84
N PRO A 117 1.74 -21.50 1.53
CA PRO A 117 1.98 -21.33 2.96
C PRO A 117 2.63 -19.97 3.28
N ALA A 118 2.35 -19.42 4.46
CA ALA A 118 2.94 -18.16 4.91
C ALA A 118 4.48 -18.23 5.00
N ALA A 119 5.02 -19.38 5.37
CA ALA A 119 6.47 -19.61 5.46
C ALA A 119 7.16 -19.45 4.08
N ASP A 120 6.54 -19.94 3.01
CA ASP A 120 7.09 -19.84 1.66
C ASP A 120 7.08 -18.39 1.17
N LEU A 121 6.03 -17.62 1.53
CA LEU A 121 5.98 -16.19 1.23
C LEU A 121 7.09 -15.43 1.96
N LEU A 122 7.33 -15.72 3.24
CA LEU A 122 8.44 -15.13 4.01
C LEU A 122 9.80 -15.47 3.39
N SER A 123 10.00 -16.73 2.99
CA SER A 123 11.21 -17.15 2.30
C SER A 123 11.42 -16.40 0.99
N ALA A 124 10.35 -16.24 0.20
CA ALA A 124 10.40 -15.44 -1.04
C ALA A 124 10.75 -13.97 -0.76
N GLN A 125 10.17 -13.37 0.29
CA GLN A 125 10.49 -11.98 0.68
C GLN A 125 11.97 -11.81 1.08
N GLU A 126 12.57 -12.79 1.75
CA GLU A 126 14.01 -12.74 2.05
C GLU A 126 14.86 -12.84 0.78
N THR A 127 14.51 -13.73 -0.15
CA THR A 127 15.22 -13.91 -1.42
C THR A 127 15.17 -12.63 -2.30
N LEU A 128 14.11 -11.81 -2.18
CA LEU A 128 14.03 -10.53 -2.93
C LEU A 128 15.16 -9.57 -2.60
N LYS A 129 15.77 -9.66 -1.43
CA LYS A 129 16.90 -8.81 -1.03
C LYS A 129 18.16 -9.06 -1.87
N ASP A 130 18.28 -10.24 -2.46
CA ASP A 130 19.41 -10.65 -3.29
C ASP A 130 19.27 -10.20 -4.75
N VAL A 131 18.09 -9.69 -5.16
CA VAL A 131 17.89 -9.15 -6.50
C VAL A 131 18.77 -7.93 -6.69
N TYR A 132 19.68 -8.01 -7.67
CA TYR A 132 20.69 -6.99 -7.91
C TYR A 132 20.08 -5.68 -8.44
N VAL A 133 20.53 -4.58 -7.87
CA VAL A 133 20.21 -3.22 -8.37
C VAL A 133 21.49 -2.48 -8.65
N ASP A 134 21.75 -2.18 -9.92
CA ASP A 134 22.93 -1.46 -10.37
C ASP A 134 22.99 -0.05 -9.77
N THR A 135 24.18 0.50 -9.63
CA THR A 135 24.38 1.85 -9.11
C THR A 135 23.69 2.89 -9.99
N LEU A 136 23.74 2.73 -11.32
CA LEU A 136 23.06 3.64 -12.26
C LEU A 136 21.53 3.61 -12.09
N VAL A 137 20.95 2.44 -11.77
CA VAL A 137 19.51 2.33 -11.46
C VAL A 137 19.18 3.02 -10.14
N LYS A 138 20.05 2.91 -9.14
CA LYS A 138 19.88 3.64 -7.85
C LYS A 138 19.95 5.15 -8.07
N GLU A 139 20.92 5.62 -8.86
CA GLU A 139 21.04 7.02 -9.25
C GLU A 139 19.79 7.49 -9.99
N TYR A 140 19.31 6.71 -10.95
CA TYR A 140 18.05 7.00 -11.66
C TYR A 140 16.85 7.15 -10.73
N ILE A 141 16.71 6.26 -9.72
CA ILE A 141 15.66 6.36 -8.69
C ILE A 141 15.80 7.68 -7.92
N VAL A 142 17.00 8.03 -7.49
CA VAL A 142 17.26 9.26 -6.71
C VAL A 142 16.98 10.50 -7.57
N ASP A 143 17.44 10.53 -8.82
CA ASP A 143 17.18 11.63 -9.77
C ASP A 143 15.69 11.82 -10.02
N LEU A 144 14.93 10.72 -10.17
CA LEU A 144 13.49 10.77 -10.33
C LEU A 144 12.83 11.44 -9.13
N ILE A 145 13.20 11.04 -7.91
CA ILE A 145 12.69 11.64 -6.68
C ILE A 145 13.08 13.12 -6.57
N GLU A 146 14.31 13.48 -6.89
CA GLU A 146 14.76 14.86 -6.85
C GLU A 146 14.00 15.74 -7.83
N ARG A 147 13.73 15.25 -9.04
CA ARG A 147 12.89 15.95 -10.02
C ARG A 147 11.47 16.21 -9.47
N THR A 148 10.89 15.31 -8.70
CA THR A 148 9.59 15.59 -8.06
C THR A 148 9.65 16.77 -7.09
N ARG A 149 10.79 16.98 -6.43
CA ARG A 149 11.00 18.09 -5.47
C ARG A 149 11.25 19.43 -6.15
N GLN A 150 11.71 19.39 -7.39
CA GLN A 150 12.04 20.59 -8.18
C GLN A 150 10.94 20.96 -9.19
N HIS A 151 9.91 20.13 -9.34
CA HIS A 151 8.86 20.35 -10.33
C HIS A 151 7.97 21.53 -9.94
N SER A 152 7.72 22.46 -10.89
CA SER A 152 6.98 23.71 -10.68
C SER A 152 5.53 23.49 -10.19
N ASP A 153 4.89 22.41 -10.59
CA ASP A 153 3.52 22.08 -10.22
C ASP A 153 3.41 21.30 -8.90
N ILE A 154 4.53 20.92 -8.30
CA ILE A 154 4.59 20.18 -7.04
C ILE A 154 4.95 21.13 -5.89
N TYR A 155 4.10 21.17 -4.87
CA TYR A 155 4.35 21.89 -3.64
C TYR A 155 5.30 21.12 -2.71
N LEU A 156 5.09 19.80 -2.60
CA LEU A 156 5.94 18.90 -1.84
C LEU A 156 6.19 17.62 -2.63
N GLY A 157 7.46 17.36 -2.98
CA GLY A 157 7.88 16.16 -3.68
C GLY A 157 8.02 14.95 -2.75
N ALA A 158 8.35 13.80 -3.34
CA ALA A 158 8.45 12.54 -2.61
C ALA A 158 9.59 12.56 -1.57
N SER A 159 9.33 11.91 -0.43
CA SER A 159 10.31 11.70 0.65
C SER A 159 11.29 10.57 0.28
N PRO A 160 12.39 10.36 1.06
CA PRO A 160 13.27 9.20 0.89
C PRO A 160 12.54 7.84 1.00
N ARG A 161 11.34 7.79 1.62
CA ARG A 161 10.48 6.60 1.59
C ARG A 161 10.06 6.24 0.16
N GLY A 162 9.87 7.24 -0.72
CA GLY A 162 9.61 7.02 -2.13
C GLY A 162 10.76 6.31 -2.83
N SER A 163 12.01 6.70 -2.56
CA SER A 163 13.20 6.02 -3.11
C SER A 163 13.27 4.56 -2.65
N LEU A 164 13.06 4.30 -1.36
CA LEU A 164 13.04 2.95 -0.80
C LEU A 164 11.87 2.11 -1.37
N ALA A 165 10.72 2.74 -1.57
CA ALA A 165 9.56 2.07 -2.15
C ALA A 165 9.83 1.64 -3.59
N LEU A 166 10.37 2.52 -4.45
CA LEU A 166 10.76 2.18 -5.82
C LEU A 166 11.83 1.10 -5.87
N TYR A 167 12.84 1.20 -4.99
CA TYR A 167 13.90 0.20 -4.89
C TYR A 167 13.33 -1.19 -4.60
N ARG A 168 12.50 -1.32 -3.55
CA ARG A 168 11.92 -2.60 -3.13
C ARG A 168 10.89 -3.14 -4.12
N THR A 169 10.02 -2.29 -4.64
CA THR A 169 9.03 -2.70 -5.64
C THR A 169 9.69 -3.09 -6.95
N GLY A 170 10.79 -2.42 -7.34
CA GLY A 170 11.61 -2.79 -8.49
C GLY A 170 12.21 -4.19 -8.35
N GLN A 171 12.78 -4.52 -7.18
CA GLN A 171 13.29 -5.86 -6.90
C GLN A 171 12.19 -6.92 -7.00
N ALA A 172 11.03 -6.68 -6.38
CA ALA A 172 9.89 -7.59 -6.43
C ALA A 172 9.38 -7.77 -7.87
N TRP A 173 9.28 -6.67 -8.63
CA TRP A 173 8.85 -6.71 -10.02
C TRP A 173 9.80 -7.50 -10.91
N ALA A 174 11.11 -7.30 -10.78
CA ALA A 174 12.10 -8.06 -11.50
C ALA A 174 12.01 -9.56 -11.22
N ALA A 175 11.91 -9.95 -9.93
CA ALA A 175 11.77 -11.34 -9.52
C ALA A 175 10.48 -11.98 -10.06
N MET A 176 9.34 -11.28 -10.02
CA MET A 176 8.08 -11.76 -10.60
C MET A 176 8.16 -12.00 -12.13
N HIS A 177 9.14 -11.36 -12.79
CA HIS A 177 9.44 -11.56 -14.23
C HIS A 177 10.62 -12.52 -14.46
N GLY A 178 11.01 -13.29 -13.44
CA GLY A 178 12.06 -14.30 -13.52
C GLY A 178 13.48 -13.72 -13.66
N ARG A 179 13.72 -12.48 -13.21
CA ARG A 179 15.02 -11.80 -13.28
C ARG A 179 15.61 -11.61 -11.89
N ASP A 180 16.91 -11.73 -11.79
CA ASP A 180 17.71 -11.47 -10.59
C ASP A 180 18.34 -10.07 -10.56
N TYR A 181 17.91 -9.18 -11.47
CA TYR A 181 18.33 -7.79 -11.55
C TYR A 181 17.20 -6.87 -11.98
N VAL A 182 17.28 -5.61 -11.53
CA VAL A 182 16.32 -4.53 -11.83
C VAL A 182 16.73 -3.75 -13.07
N LEU A 183 15.76 -3.48 -13.94
CA LEU A 183 15.91 -2.61 -15.11
C LEU A 183 15.36 -1.20 -14.83
N PRO A 184 15.86 -0.15 -15.53
CA PRO A 184 15.25 1.19 -15.48
C PRO A 184 13.77 1.20 -15.85
N ASP A 185 13.35 0.35 -16.79
CA ASP A 185 11.95 0.22 -17.20
C ASP A 185 11.04 -0.31 -16.08
N ASP A 186 11.56 -1.16 -15.19
CA ASP A 186 10.82 -1.60 -14.00
C ASP A 186 10.51 -0.42 -13.09
N VAL A 187 11.52 0.44 -12.85
CA VAL A 187 11.34 1.67 -12.05
C VAL A 187 10.32 2.59 -12.69
N LYS A 188 10.39 2.79 -14.02
CA LYS A 188 9.45 3.61 -14.77
C LYS A 188 8.02 3.08 -14.68
N GLN A 189 7.82 1.77 -14.84
CA GLN A 189 6.51 1.11 -14.73
C GLN A 189 5.88 1.32 -13.35
N LEU A 190 6.70 1.29 -12.30
CA LEU A 190 6.28 1.39 -10.92
C LEU A 190 6.23 2.83 -10.39
N ALA A 191 6.70 3.81 -11.14
CA ALA A 191 6.79 5.20 -10.69
C ALA A 191 5.41 5.76 -10.29
N VAL A 192 4.41 5.64 -11.15
CA VAL A 192 3.06 6.16 -10.87
C VAL A 192 2.43 5.49 -9.64
N PRO A 193 2.27 4.15 -9.57
CA PRO A 193 1.62 3.53 -8.41
C PRO A 193 2.40 3.75 -7.10
N THR A 194 3.71 3.96 -7.16
CA THR A 194 4.56 4.13 -5.98
C THR A 194 4.67 5.58 -5.54
N LEU A 195 4.71 6.55 -6.45
CA LEU A 195 5.03 7.94 -6.14
C LEU A 195 3.84 8.91 -6.22
N ALA A 196 2.86 8.69 -7.10
CA ALA A 196 1.83 9.69 -7.36
C ALA A 196 1.04 10.10 -6.10
N HIS A 197 0.81 9.17 -5.17
CA HIS A 197 0.11 9.42 -3.91
C HIS A 197 0.98 10.10 -2.83
N ARG A 198 2.29 10.26 -3.09
CA ARG A 198 3.27 10.90 -2.20
C ARG A 198 3.54 12.34 -2.59
N LEU A 199 2.98 12.81 -3.72
CA LEU A 199 3.19 14.15 -4.24
C LEU A 199 2.06 15.07 -3.83
N ILE A 200 2.40 16.23 -3.30
CA ILE A 200 1.43 17.30 -3.04
C ILE A 200 1.53 18.29 -4.19
N VAL A 201 0.50 18.29 -5.02
CA VAL A 201 0.38 19.22 -6.14
C VAL A 201 0.05 20.64 -5.62
N SER A 202 0.68 21.66 -6.20
CA SER A 202 0.44 23.05 -5.82
C SER A 202 -1.02 23.48 -6.06
N PRO A 203 -1.58 24.41 -5.26
CA PRO A 203 -2.96 24.87 -5.45
C PRO A 203 -3.22 25.41 -6.86
N ALA A 204 -2.27 26.15 -7.44
CA ALA A 204 -2.37 26.68 -8.79
C ALA A 204 -2.40 25.59 -9.88
N ALA A 205 -1.67 24.49 -9.68
CA ALA A 205 -1.67 23.35 -10.57
C ALA A 205 -2.95 22.52 -10.44
N ARG A 206 -3.50 22.36 -9.22
CA ARG A 206 -4.81 21.70 -9.00
C ARG A 206 -5.95 22.40 -9.73
N LEU A 207 -5.93 23.73 -9.82
CA LEU A 207 -6.93 24.50 -10.60
C LEU A 207 -6.85 24.25 -12.12
N ARG A 208 -5.76 23.64 -12.58
CA ARG A 208 -5.56 23.20 -13.97
C ARG A 208 -5.71 21.69 -14.15
N ASP A 209 -6.37 21.04 -13.19
CA ASP A 209 -6.58 19.58 -13.16
C ASP A 209 -5.28 18.74 -13.17
N VAL A 210 -4.14 19.34 -12.77
CA VAL A 210 -2.88 18.60 -12.61
C VAL A 210 -2.98 17.71 -11.36
N THR A 211 -2.62 16.46 -11.54
CA THR A 211 -2.59 15.44 -10.47
C THR A 211 -1.17 14.89 -10.29
N GLY A 212 -0.91 14.21 -9.20
CA GLY A 212 0.36 13.50 -9.02
C GLY A 212 0.63 12.46 -10.12
N GLU A 213 -0.42 11.89 -10.71
CA GLU A 213 -0.31 10.91 -11.80
C GLU A 213 0.10 11.58 -13.13
N THR A 214 -0.40 12.79 -13.39
CA THR A 214 -0.07 13.52 -14.64
C THR A 214 1.33 14.14 -14.62
N VAL A 215 1.93 14.30 -13.43
CA VAL A 215 3.29 14.80 -13.27
C VAL A 215 4.31 13.68 -13.43
N MET A 216 3.94 12.44 -13.09
CA MET A 216 4.80 11.24 -13.17
C MET A 216 4.82 10.62 -14.55
#